data_61b2fd2c914101135ffdd4eadbe41d95
#
_entry.id   61b2fd2c914101135ffdd4eadbe41d95
#
_cell.length_a   1.000
_cell.length_b   1.000
_cell.length_c   1.000
_cell.angle_alpha   90.00
_cell.angle_beta   90.00
_cell.angle_gamma   90.00
#
_symmetry.space_group_name_H-M   'P 1'
#
loop_
_entity.id
_entity.type
_entity.pdbx_description
1 polymer ?
#
loop_
_entity_poly.entity_id
_entity_poly.type
_entity_poly.pdbx_seq_one_letter_code
_entity_poly.pdbx_strand_id
1 'polypeptide(L)'
;MNEVLKEILETNSVRSPDGKTFPLHSHIPRVEGEVIRKWIVEHRPRKLLEIGLGYGVSSLFICDSICDVSDASYHIIDAFQSNEWQSIGTYNLKRAGYEKAYVLHEELSEICLPRMLAEKFTFDFALIDGWHTFDHVLVDFYYVNRMLEAGGLVVFDDVHLPSIRKVMAHVATYECYKPLSIPDVIRQSVRSKARRILNLPEVRIGGFVKMIPDNRNWDWYREF
;
A
#
# COMPACT_ATOMS: atom_id res chain seq x y z
N MET A 1 15.98 1.74 9.09
CA MET A 1 14.60 1.93 9.60
C MET A 1 14.60 3.20 10.44
N ASN A 2 13.72 4.12 10.13
CA ASN A 2 13.56 5.41 10.82
C ASN A 2 13.23 5.22 12.31
N GLU A 3 13.74 6.12 13.18
CA GLU A 3 13.56 6.00 14.65
C GLU A 3 12.11 6.16 15.09
N VAL A 4 11.29 6.97 14.39
CA VAL A 4 9.86 7.12 14.68
C VAL A 4 9.11 5.81 14.38
N LEU A 5 9.39 5.17 13.25
CA LEU A 5 8.82 3.88 12.91
C LEU A 5 9.21 2.80 13.93
N LYS A 6 10.47 2.80 14.36
CA LYS A 6 10.96 1.88 15.38
C LYS A 6 10.24 2.09 16.72
N GLU A 7 10.13 3.35 17.18
CA GLU A 7 9.38 3.71 18.40
C GLU A 7 7.94 3.18 18.34
N ILE A 8 7.21 3.46 17.25
CA ILE A 8 5.82 3.04 17.08
C ILE A 8 5.67 1.51 17.17
N LEU A 9 6.53 0.78 16.47
CA LEU A 9 6.47 -0.70 16.45
C LEU A 9 6.90 -1.34 17.78
N GLU A 10 7.84 -0.75 18.51
CA GLU A 10 8.32 -1.25 19.81
C GLU A 10 7.33 -0.95 20.93
N THR A 11 6.73 0.26 20.94
CA THR A 11 5.78 0.68 21.98
C THR A 11 4.34 0.23 21.71
N ASN A 12 4.04 -0.21 20.48
CA ASN A 12 2.69 -0.51 20.00
C ASN A 12 1.73 0.66 20.27
N SER A 13 2.21 1.89 20.09
CA SER A 13 1.46 3.12 20.31
C SER A 13 1.89 4.24 19.38
N VAL A 14 0.98 5.21 19.19
CA VAL A 14 1.21 6.43 18.41
C VAL A 14 0.89 7.67 19.24
N ARG A 15 1.44 8.81 18.86
CA ARG A 15 1.16 10.10 19.51
C ARG A 15 0.47 11.04 18.54
N SER A 16 -0.56 11.72 19.04
CA SER A 16 -1.19 12.83 18.33
C SER A 16 -0.39 14.12 18.42
N PRO A 17 -0.65 15.11 17.56
CA PRO A 17 0.01 16.42 17.60
C PRO A 17 -0.14 17.15 18.95
N ASP A 18 -1.23 16.93 19.69
CA ASP A 18 -1.48 17.49 21.03
C ASP A 18 -0.84 16.68 22.16
N GLY A 19 -0.02 15.66 21.85
CA GLY A 19 0.78 14.90 22.80
C GLY A 19 0.06 13.71 23.46
N LYS A 20 -1.19 13.43 23.10
CA LYS A 20 -1.89 12.23 23.60
C LYS A 20 -1.35 10.96 22.95
N THR A 21 -1.38 9.88 23.72
CA THR A 21 -0.93 8.56 23.25
C THR A 21 -2.15 7.66 22.99
N PHE A 22 -2.12 6.96 21.86
CA PHE A 22 -3.16 6.02 21.44
C PHE A 22 -2.54 4.64 21.17
N PRO A 23 -3.28 3.55 21.44
CA PRO A 23 -2.83 2.22 21.04
C PRO A 23 -2.74 2.12 19.51
N LEU A 24 -1.71 1.46 19.03
CA LEU A 24 -1.54 1.20 17.59
C LEU A 24 -2.54 0.13 17.14
N HIS A 25 -3.34 0.46 16.14
CA HIS A 25 -4.27 -0.48 15.47
C HIS A 25 -4.34 -0.19 13.97
N SER A 26 -5.01 -1.04 13.19
CA SER A 26 -5.24 -0.83 11.75
C SER A 26 -3.95 -0.41 11.03
N HIS A 27 -2.91 -1.25 11.16
CA HIS A 27 -1.60 -0.99 10.58
C HIS A 27 -1.00 -2.28 10.02
N ILE A 28 -0.15 -2.15 9.05
CA ILE A 28 0.65 -3.28 8.55
C ILE A 28 1.65 -3.73 9.62
N PRO A 29 1.77 -5.05 9.91
CA PRO A 29 2.82 -5.56 10.78
C PRO A 29 4.21 -5.29 10.20
N ARG A 30 5.22 -5.23 11.07
CA ARG A 30 6.61 -5.02 10.67
C ARG A 30 7.06 -5.94 9.53
N VAL A 31 6.65 -7.20 9.53
CA VAL A 31 7.03 -8.18 8.50
C VAL A 31 6.49 -7.77 7.12
N GLU A 32 5.30 -7.23 7.04
CA GLU A 32 4.68 -6.77 5.80
C GLU A 32 5.32 -5.47 5.30
N GLY A 33 5.61 -4.54 6.21
CA GLY A 33 6.39 -3.34 5.88
C GLY A 33 7.77 -3.66 5.31
N GLU A 34 8.48 -4.68 5.85
CA GLU A 34 9.75 -5.14 5.30
C GLU A 34 9.61 -5.81 3.92
N VAL A 35 8.45 -6.42 3.62
CA VAL A 35 8.15 -6.94 2.27
C VAL A 35 7.97 -5.79 1.29
N ILE A 36 7.15 -4.79 1.64
CA ILE A 36 6.95 -3.58 0.83
C ILE A 36 8.30 -2.90 0.57
N ARG A 37 9.11 -2.70 1.63
CA ARG A 37 10.44 -2.12 1.52
C ARG A 37 11.31 -2.88 0.52
N LYS A 38 11.30 -4.21 0.57
CA LYS A 38 12.11 -5.03 -0.32
C LYS A 38 11.66 -4.89 -1.78
N TRP A 39 10.35 -4.91 -2.04
CA TRP A 39 9.83 -4.67 -3.39
C TRP A 39 10.21 -3.27 -3.91
N ILE A 40 10.12 -2.23 -3.08
CA ILE A 40 10.51 -0.87 -3.46
C ILE A 40 12.01 -0.79 -3.77
N VAL A 41 12.87 -1.34 -2.93
CA VAL A 41 14.32 -1.35 -3.16
C VAL A 41 14.71 -2.13 -4.41
N GLU A 42 14.03 -3.24 -4.71
CA GLU A 42 14.28 -4.07 -5.88
C GLU A 42 13.82 -3.40 -7.19
N HIS A 43 12.61 -2.80 -7.18
CA HIS A 43 12.01 -2.22 -8.38
C HIS A 43 12.32 -0.72 -8.56
N ARG A 44 12.75 -0.03 -7.49
CA ARG A 44 13.12 1.39 -7.49
C ARG A 44 12.08 2.30 -8.12
N PRO A 45 10.81 2.24 -7.66
CA PRO A 45 9.76 3.10 -8.21
C PRO A 45 10.06 4.58 -7.94
N ARG A 46 9.56 5.44 -8.84
CA ARG A 46 9.69 6.90 -8.75
C ARG A 46 8.35 7.62 -8.61
N LYS A 47 7.27 6.96 -8.99
CA LYS A 47 5.91 7.53 -8.98
C LYS A 47 5.01 6.63 -8.15
N LEU A 48 4.89 6.97 -6.88
CA LEU A 48 4.21 6.10 -5.91
C LEU A 48 2.83 6.65 -5.55
N LEU A 49 1.88 5.75 -5.38
CA LEU A 49 0.55 6.01 -4.86
C LEU A 49 0.27 5.10 -3.67
N GLU A 50 -0.35 5.66 -2.63
CA GLU A 50 -0.92 4.91 -1.52
C GLU A 50 -2.36 5.35 -1.30
N ILE A 51 -3.26 4.41 -1.10
CA ILE A 51 -4.65 4.65 -0.73
C ILE A 51 -4.82 4.12 0.68
N GLY A 52 -5.08 5.02 1.63
CA GLY A 52 -5.10 4.75 3.07
C GLY A 52 -3.77 5.09 3.75
N LEU A 53 -3.75 6.14 4.56
CA LEU A 53 -2.60 6.54 5.38
C LEU A 53 -2.71 6.02 6.81
N GLY A 54 -3.90 6.12 7.40
CA GLY A 54 -4.12 5.76 8.78
C GLY A 54 -3.11 6.44 9.74
N TYR A 55 -2.40 5.66 10.51
CA TYR A 55 -1.32 6.16 11.38
C TYR A 55 0.03 6.35 10.67
N GLY A 56 0.11 6.07 9.36
CA GLY A 56 1.29 6.29 8.52
C GLY A 56 2.39 5.23 8.64
N VAL A 57 2.08 4.04 9.15
CA VAL A 57 3.09 2.98 9.33
C VAL A 57 3.61 2.48 7.98
N SER A 58 2.73 2.16 7.02
CA SER A 58 3.08 1.80 5.64
C SER A 58 3.88 2.91 4.96
N SER A 59 3.40 4.14 5.07
CA SER A 59 4.06 5.32 4.50
C SER A 59 5.45 5.56 5.08
N LEU A 60 5.68 5.30 6.37
CA LEU A 60 7.01 5.38 6.98
C LEU A 60 7.98 4.34 6.38
N PHE A 61 7.53 3.11 6.11
CA PHE A 61 8.32 2.11 5.39
C PHE A 61 8.62 2.55 3.95
N ILE A 62 7.61 3.09 3.26
CA ILE A 62 7.75 3.59 1.88
C ILE A 62 8.75 4.75 1.84
N CYS A 63 8.57 5.79 2.64
CA CYS A 63 9.47 6.95 2.70
C CYS A 63 10.92 6.56 3.03
N ASP A 64 11.12 5.66 4.02
CA ASP A 64 12.45 5.13 4.38
C ASP A 64 13.12 4.38 3.21
N SER A 65 12.31 3.82 2.30
CA SER A 65 12.78 3.03 1.15
C SER A 65 13.10 3.87 -0.08
N ILE A 66 12.50 5.04 -0.22
CA ILE A 66 12.69 5.94 -1.37
C ILE A 66 13.57 7.14 -1.06
N CYS A 67 14.08 7.29 0.17
CA CYS A 67 14.88 8.45 0.58
C CYS A 67 16.11 8.72 -0.29
N ASP A 68 16.67 7.68 -0.91
CA ASP A 68 17.81 7.76 -1.83
C ASP A 68 17.40 7.79 -3.32
N VAL A 69 16.09 7.82 -3.62
CA VAL A 69 15.58 7.87 -5.00
C VAL A 69 15.38 9.33 -5.40
N SER A 70 16.25 9.84 -6.25
CA SER A 70 16.10 11.20 -6.79
C SER A 70 14.82 11.31 -7.60
N ASP A 71 14.12 12.43 -7.43
CA ASP A 71 12.89 12.78 -8.15
C ASP A 71 11.71 11.83 -7.93
N ALA A 72 11.70 11.12 -6.79
CA ALA A 72 10.54 10.35 -6.38
C ALA A 72 9.35 11.29 -6.07
N SER A 73 8.19 10.98 -6.65
CA SER A 73 6.91 11.60 -6.30
C SER A 73 6.05 10.57 -5.58
N TYR A 74 5.52 10.93 -4.43
CA TYR A 74 4.70 10.05 -3.62
C TYR A 74 3.38 10.73 -3.26
N HIS A 75 2.27 10.15 -3.71
CA HIS A 75 0.92 10.63 -3.48
C HIS A 75 0.22 9.69 -2.51
N ILE A 76 -0.46 10.25 -1.52
CA ILE A 76 -1.25 9.52 -0.52
C ILE A 76 -2.68 10.03 -0.58
N ILE A 77 -3.66 9.13 -0.63
CA ILE A 77 -5.08 9.45 -0.57
C ILE A 77 -5.63 8.92 0.75
N ASP A 78 -6.17 9.80 1.59
CA ASP A 78 -6.85 9.43 2.84
C ASP A 78 -7.84 10.51 3.25
N ALA A 79 -9.14 10.23 3.17
CA ALA A 79 -10.20 11.19 3.43
C ALA A 79 -10.36 11.56 4.93
N PHE A 80 -9.71 10.84 5.84
CA PHE A 80 -10.07 10.87 7.25
C PHE A 80 -8.94 11.33 8.17
N GLN A 81 -7.82 11.84 7.61
CA GLN A 81 -6.64 12.20 8.38
C GLN A 81 -6.90 13.24 9.46
N SER A 82 -7.55 14.35 9.12
CA SER A 82 -7.83 15.42 10.08
C SER A 82 -8.93 15.06 11.10
N ASN A 83 -9.82 14.14 10.75
CA ASN A 83 -10.97 13.75 11.55
C ASN A 83 -10.71 12.46 12.35
N GLU A 84 -10.87 11.29 11.74
CA GLU A 84 -10.82 10.02 12.45
C GLU A 84 -9.42 9.67 12.93
N TRP A 85 -8.39 9.96 12.12
CA TRP A 85 -6.99 9.69 12.45
C TRP A 85 -6.29 10.82 13.24
N GLN A 86 -7.01 11.93 13.55
CA GLN A 86 -6.50 13.05 14.36
C GLN A 86 -5.15 13.60 13.86
N SER A 87 -4.93 13.55 12.55
CA SER A 87 -3.68 13.92 11.87
C SER A 87 -2.44 13.16 12.37
N ILE A 88 -2.61 12.01 13.01
CA ILE A 88 -1.49 11.24 13.58
C ILE A 88 -0.57 10.70 12.47
N GLY A 89 -1.11 10.24 11.33
CA GLY A 89 -0.30 9.75 10.22
C GLY A 89 0.63 10.81 9.66
N THR A 90 0.10 11.98 9.34
CA THR A 90 0.88 13.13 8.86
C THR A 90 1.87 13.62 9.91
N TYR A 91 1.49 13.62 11.19
CA TYR A 91 2.38 13.98 12.29
C TYR A 91 3.55 13.00 12.44
N ASN A 92 3.31 11.70 12.30
CA ASN A 92 4.37 10.69 12.34
C ASN A 92 5.35 10.86 11.17
N LEU A 93 4.86 11.11 9.96
CA LEU A 93 5.70 11.41 8.79
C LEU A 93 6.52 12.68 9.02
N LYS A 94 5.93 13.72 9.59
CA LYS A 94 6.64 14.96 9.96
C LYS A 94 7.73 14.70 11.00
N ARG A 95 7.43 13.97 12.09
CA ARG A 95 8.42 13.58 13.11
C ARG A 95 9.59 12.80 12.51
N ALA A 96 9.31 11.98 11.50
CA ALA A 96 10.29 11.19 10.79
C ALA A 96 11.15 12.00 9.80
N GLY A 97 10.84 13.29 9.59
CA GLY A 97 11.53 14.15 8.64
C GLY A 97 11.05 14.05 7.19
N TYR A 98 9.90 13.39 6.95
CA TYR A 98 9.34 13.14 5.61
C TYR A 98 8.24 14.13 5.19
N GLU A 99 8.10 15.28 5.85
CA GLU A 99 7.06 16.29 5.58
C GLU A 99 7.02 16.74 4.10
N LYS A 100 8.16 16.71 3.41
CA LYS A 100 8.29 17.12 2.00
C LYS A 100 8.36 15.94 1.02
N ALA A 101 8.27 14.71 1.51
CA ALA A 101 8.46 13.51 0.69
C ALA A 101 7.16 13.05 0.02
N TYR A 102 6.03 13.61 0.36
CA TYR A 102 4.72 13.17 -0.13
C TYR A 102 3.76 14.34 -0.37
N VAL A 103 2.71 14.06 -1.13
CA VAL A 103 1.54 14.92 -1.31
C VAL A 103 0.31 14.17 -0.78
N LEU A 104 -0.35 14.73 0.25
CA LEU A 104 -1.60 14.18 0.78
C LEU A 104 -2.80 14.76 0.02
N HIS A 105 -3.67 13.88 -0.43
CA HIS A 105 -5.01 14.18 -0.93
C HIS A 105 -6.03 13.76 0.12
N GLU A 106 -6.51 14.71 0.93
CA GLU A 106 -7.48 14.43 1.98
C GLU A 106 -8.90 14.43 1.42
N GLU A 107 -9.18 13.42 0.60
CA GLU A 107 -10.48 13.19 -0.04
C GLU A 107 -10.72 11.69 -0.29
N LEU A 108 -11.96 11.30 -0.58
CA LEU A 108 -12.31 9.92 -0.89
C LEU A 108 -11.61 9.43 -2.16
N SER A 109 -11.17 8.18 -2.19
CA SER A 109 -10.43 7.62 -3.33
C SER A 109 -11.26 7.60 -4.61
N GLU A 110 -12.56 7.30 -4.53
CA GLU A 110 -13.50 7.31 -5.64
C GLU A 110 -13.76 8.71 -6.24
N ILE A 111 -13.31 9.77 -5.57
CA ILE A 111 -13.32 11.16 -6.08
C ILE A 111 -11.91 11.54 -6.60
N CYS A 112 -10.88 11.24 -5.82
CA CYS A 112 -9.51 11.61 -6.13
C CYS A 112 -8.98 10.88 -7.37
N LEU A 113 -9.13 9.57 -7.44
CA LEU A 113 -8.56 8.74 -8.51
C LEU A 113 -9.09 9.09 -9.91
N PRO A 114 -10.41 9.30 -10.13
CA PRO A 114 -10.91 9.77 -11.43
C PRO A 114 -10.30 11.09 -11.86
N ARG A 115 -10.11 12.03 -10.93
CA ARG A 115 -9.48 13.33 -11.19
C ARG A 115 -8.01 13.15 -11.58
N MET A 116 -7.26 12.35 -10.83
CA MET A 116 -5.86 12.02 -11.16
C MET A 116 -5.73 11.41 -12.56
N LEU A 117 -6.65 10.49 -12.92
CA LEU A 117 -6.67 9.89 -14.25
C LEU A 117 -6.95 10.95 -15.35
N ALA A 118 -7.90 11.85 -15.11
CA ALA A 118 -8.21 12.94 -16.05
C ALA A 118 -7.03 13.92 -16.21
N GLU A 119 -6.26 14.14 -15.15
CA GLU A 119 -5.03 14.95 -15.14
C GLU A 119 -3.79 14.18 -15.65
N LYS A 120 -3.98 12.92 -16.10
CA LYS A 120 -2.95 12.06 -16.70
C LYS A 120 -1.81 11.70 -15.75
N PHE A 121 -2.10 11.55 -14.45
CA PHE A 121 -1.13 10.96 -13.55
C PHE A 121 -0.78 9.54 -13.99
N THR A 122 0.48 9.18 -13.78
CA THR A 122 0.98 7.81 -13.96
C THR A 122 1.78 7.38 -12.73
N PHE A 123 1.74 6.09 -12.42
CA PHE A 123 2.42 5.50 -11.28
C PHE A 123 3.20 4.26 -11.71
N ASP A 124 4.26 3.95 -10.96
CA ASP A 124 5.04 2.71 -11.09
C ASP A 124 5.01 1.86 -9.81
N PHE A 125 4.36 2.38 -8.76
CA PHE A 125 3.99 1.63 -7.55
C PHE A 125 2.64 2.13 -7.02
N ALA A 126 1.77 1.22 -6.62
CA ALA A 126 0.54 1.56 -5.92
C ALA A 126 0.28 0.56 -4.78
N LEU A 127 -0.03 1.09 -3.58
CA LEU A 127 -0.53 0.34 -2.43
C LEU A 127 -2.02 0.67 -2.25
N ILE A 128 -2.87 -0.37 -2.26
CA ILE A 128 -4.30 -0.27 -2.00
C ILE A 128 -4.56 -0.82 -0.59
N ASP A 129 -4.73 0.08 0.36
CA ASP A 129 -4.95 -0.18 1.79
C ASP A 129 -6.01 0.78 2.37
N GLY A 130 -7.04 1.08 1.58
CA GLY A 130 -8.16 1.93 1.98
C GLY A 130 -9.29 1.14 2.62
N TRP A 131 -10.49 1.24 2.05
CA TRP A 131 -11.66 0.47 2.49
C TRP A 131 -11.55 -0.98 2.03
N HIS A 132 -11.94 -1.92 2.90
CA HIS A 132 -11.79 -3.36 2.65
C HIS A 132 -13.06 -4.01 2.06
N THR A 133 -14.01 -3.24 1.55
CA THR A 133 -15.17 -3.79 0.85
C THR A 133 -14.80 -4.15 -0.60
N PHE A 134 -15.49 -5.14 -1.18
CA PHE A 134 -15.19 -5.62 -2.52
C PHE A 134 -15.30 -4.53 -3.59
N ASP A 135 -16.34 -3.74 -3.51
CA ASP A 135 -16.65 -2.66 -4.45
C ASP A 135 -15.60 -1.53 -4.39
N HIS A 136 -15.22 -1.06 -3.19
CA HIS A 136 -14.21 -0.02 -3.05
C HIS A 136 -12.84 -0.50 -3.57
N VAL A 137 -12.36 -1.67 -3.14
CA VAL A 137 -11.07 -2.20 -3.61
C VAL A 137 -11.07 -2.43 -5.12
N LEU A 138 -12.20 -2.85 -5.70
CA LEU A 138 -12.34 -3.00 -7.15
C LEU A 138 -12.31 -1.66 -7.87
N VAL A 139 -12.97 -0.64 -7.35
CA VAL A 139 -12.96 0.73 -7.90
C VAL A 139 -11.56 1.33 -7.81
N ASP A 140 -10.89 1.22 -6.66
CA ASP A 140 -9.51 1.67 -6.49
C ASP A 140 -8.59 1.00 -7.50
N PHE A 141 -8.66 -0.34 -7.60
CA PHE A 141 -7.87 -1.08 -8.60
C PHE A 141 -8.21 -0.66 -10.03
N TYR A 142 -9.48 -0.41 -10.36
CA TYR A 142 -9.87 0.01 -11.70
C TYR A 142 -9.13 1.27 -12.14
N TYR A 143 -9.06 2.28 -11.29
CA TYR A 143 -8.36 3.53 -11.60
C TYR A 143 -6.84 3.36 -11.53
N VAL A 144 -6.33 2.65 -10.52
CA VAL A 144 -4.90 2.33 -10.41
C VAL A 144 -4.41 1.62 -11.66
N ASN A 145 -5.12 0.60 -12.15
CA ASN A 145 -4.76 -0.13 -13.38
C ASN A 145 -4.58 0.79 -14.59
N ARG A 146 -5.40 1.83 -14.71
CA ARG A 146 -5.34 2.79 -15.85
C ARG A 146 -4.17 3.77 -15.74
N MET A 147 -3.69 4.02 -14.53
CA MET A 147 -2.57 4.94 -14.27
C MET A 147 -1.25 4.19 -14.04
N LEU A 148 -1.28 2.87 -13.77
CA LEU A 148 -0.07 2.09 -13.51
C LEU A 148 0.67 1.80 -14.82
N GLU A 149 1.94 2.16 -14.89
CA GLU A 149 2.82 1.93 -16.02
C GLU A 149 3.19 0.43 -16.16
N ALA A 150 3.61 0.01 -17.35
CA ALA A 150 4.19 -1.32 -17.52
C ALA A 150 5.52 -1.42 -16.74
N GLY A 151 5.71 -2.53 -16.02
CA GLY A 151 6.79 -2.70 -15.04
C GLY A 151 6.39 -2.29 -13.62
N GLY A 152 5.30 -1.56 -13.48
CA GLY A 152 4.81 -1.08 -12.18
C GLY A 152 4.17 -2.16 -11.33
N LEU A 153 4.15 -1.90 -10.03
CA LEU A 153 3.61 -2.80 -8.99
C LEU A 153 2.28 -2.30 -8.47
N VAL A 154 1.30 -3.20 -8.33
CA VAL A 154 0.12 -2.97 -7.49
C VAL A 154 0.12 -3.95 -6.33
N VAL A 155 0.02 -3.42 -5.12
CA VAL A 155 0.04 -4.16 -3.85
C VAL A 155 -1.30 -3.96 -3.15
N PHE A 156 -1.83 -5.03 -2.57
CA PHE A 156 -3.06 -5.03 -1.78
C PHE A 156 -2.73 -5.43 -0.34
N ASP A 157 -3.27 -4.70 0.63
CA ASP A 157 -3.25 -5.14 2.02
C ASP A 157 -4.44 -6.07 2.32
N ASP A 158 -4.40 -6.70 3.49
CA ASP A 158 -5.43 -7.57 4.04
C ASP A 158 -5.98 -8.65 3.09
N VAL A 159 -5.09 -9.23 2.26
CA VAL A 159 -5.44 -10.28 1.26
C VAL A 159 -6.05 -11.53 1.89
N HIS A 160 -6.08 -11.66 3.20
CA HIS A 160 -6.78 -12.71 3.93
C HIS A 160 -8.30 -12.50 3.94
N LEU A 161 -8.79 -11.28 3.70
CA LEU A 161 -10.21 -10.95 3.67
C LEU A 161 -10.87 -11.48 2.38
N PRO A 162 -12.08 -12.06 2.46
CA PRO A 162 -12.77 -12.61 1.30
C PRO A 162 -13.04 -11.60 0.19
N SER A 163 -13.32 -10.33 0.53
CA SER A 163 -13.53 -9.23 -0.40
C SER A 163 -12.30 -8.99 -1.26
N ILE A 164 -11.14 -8.82 -0.63
CA ILE A 164 -9.86 -8.51 -1.30
C ILE A 164 -9.39 -9.72 -2.10
N ARG A 165 -9.51 -10.95 -1.56
CA ARG A 165 -9.19 -12.17 -2.32
C ARG A 165 -10.00 -12.28 -3.62
N LYS A 166 -11.26 -11.87 -3.62
CA LYS A 166 -12.09 -11.86 -4.83
C LYS A 166 -11.58 -10.86 -5.86
N VAL A 167 -11.21 -9.65 -5.43
CA VAL A 167 -10.60 -8.67 -6.35
C VAL A 167 -9.29 -9.21 -6.91
N MET A 168 -8.41 -9.75 -6.06
CA MET A 168 -7.14 -10.32 -6.52
C MET A 168 -7.32 -11.50 -7.46
N ALA A 169 -8.32 -12.38 -7.22
CA ALA A 169 -8.65 -13.46 -8.14
C ALA A 169 -9.08 -12.91 -9.50
N HIS A 170 -9.87 -11.86 -9.53
CA HIS A 170 -10.24 -11.16 -10.76
C HIS A 170 -9.00 -10.55 -11.46
N VAL A 171 -8.15 -9.83 -10.74
CA VAL A 171 -6.90 -9.25 -11.28
C VAL A 171 -5.99 -10.33 -11.87
N ALA A 172 -5.90 -11.49 -11.23
CA ALA A 172 -5.09 -12.63 -11.70
C ALA A 172 -5.55 -13.19 -13.05
N THR A 173 -6.78 -12.88 -13.49
CA THR A 173 -7.27 -13.27 -14.83
C THR A 173 -6.77 -12.33 -15.94
N TYR A 174 -6.21 -11.17 -15.59
CA TYR A 174 -5.70 -10.20 -16.57
C TYR A 174 -4.35 -10.66 -17.10
N GLU A 175 -4.23 -10.85 -18.41
CA GLU A 175 -3.00 -11.32 -19.07
C GLU A 175 -1.80 -10.37 -18.88
N CYS A 176 -2.10 -9.10 -18.61
CA CYS A 176 -1.07 -8.08 -18.37
C CYS A 176 -0.44 -8.14 -16.96
N TYR A 177 -0.95 -8.94 -16.04
CA TYR A 177 -0.45 -9.03 -14.67
C TYR A 177 0.22 -10.38 -14.36
N LYS A 178 1.31 -10.31 -13.58
CA LYS A 178 1.93 -11.49 -12.95
C LYS A 178 2.00 -11.32 -11.45
N PRO A 179 1.67 -12.35 -10.65
CA PRO A 179 1.78 -12.28 -9.20
C PRO A 179 3.19 -11.93 -8.74
N LEU A 180 3.30 -11.06 -7.74
CA LEU A 180 4.54 -10.80 -7.02
C LEU A 180 4.91 -12.00 -6.13
N SER A 181 6.18 -12.37 -6.15
CA SER A 181 6.69 -13.35 -5.19
C SER A 181 6.93 -12.69 -3.83
N ILE A 182 6.48 -13.36 -2.77
CA ILE A 182 6.81 -12.96 -1.40
C ILE A 182 8.30 -13.25 -1.16
N PRO A 183 9.09 -12.25 -0.75
CA PRO A 183 10.52 -12.40 -0.53
C PRO A 183 10.88 -13.46 0.54
N ASP A 184 11.96 -14.21 0.34
CA ASP A 184 12.39 -15.31 1.23
C ASP A 184 12.76 -14.88 2.66
N VAL A 185 12.95 -13.59 2.92
CA VAL A 185 13.23 -13.04 4.27
C VAL A 185 12.19 -13.49 5.31
N ILE A 186 10.97 -13.76 4.88
CA ILE A 186 9.87 -14.17 5.74
C ILE A 186 9.90 -15.67 6.07
N ARG A 187 10.42 -16.49 5.15
CA ARG A 187 10.44 -17.94 5.30
C ARG A 187 11.35 -18.45 6.43
N GLN A 188 12.23 -17.59 6.96
CA GLN A 188 13.24 -17.98 7.95
C GLN A 188 12.85 -17.73 9.42
N SER A 189 11.71 -17.07 9.70
CA SER A 189 11.31 -16.79 11.08
C SER A 189 10.71 -18.04 11.76
N VAL A 190 10.99 -18.22 13.07
CA VAL A 190 10.38 -19.30 13.87
C VAL A 190 8.86 -19.22 13.90
N ARG A 191 8.31 -17.99 13.83
CA ARG A 191 6.87 -17.74 13.74
C ARG A 191 6.27 -18.23 12.41
N SER A 192 7.04 -18.22 11.32
CA SER A 192 6.58 -18.72 10.02
C SER A 192 6.35 -20.24 10.05
N LYS A 193 7.19 -21.00 10.77
CA LYS A 193 7.02 -22.46 10.94
C LYS A 193 5.76 -22.79 11.71
N ALA A 194 5.47 -22.09 12.81
CA ALA A 194 4.24 -22.28 13.60
C ALA A 194 2.99 -21.92 12.80
N ARG A 195 3.01 -20.81 12.03
CA ARG A 195 1.90 -20.40 11.15
C ARG A 195 1.62 -21.40 10.04
N ARG A 196 2.66 -21.98 9.42
CA ARG A 196 2.50 -23.07 8.43
C ARG A 196 1.81 -24.31 9.02
N ILE A 197 2.16 -24.69 10.27
CA ILE A 197 1.51 -25.80 10.96
C ILE A 197 0.03 -25.50 11.23
N LEU A 198 -0.30 -24.23 11.51
CA LEU A 198 -1.68 -23.77 11.77
C LEU A 198 -2.43 -23.31 10.52
N ASN A 199 -1.84 -23.49 9.34
CA ASN A 199 -2.41 -23.04 8.05
C ASN A 199 -2.77 -21.55 8.00
N LEU A 200 -2.08 -20.70 8.77
CA LEU A 200 -2.28 -19.25 8.79
C LEU A 200 -1.37 -18.57 7.74
N PRO A 201 -1.85 -17.54 7.03
CA PRO A 201 -1.03 -16.83 6.06
C PRO A 201 0.20 -16.20 6.74
N GLU A 202 1.36 -16.33 6.11
CA GLU A 202 2.62 -15.76 6.63
C GLU A 202 2.59 -14.23 6.59
N VAL A 203 1.99 -13.67 5.55
CA VAL A 203 1.75 -12.24 5.34
C VAL A 203 0.34 -12.02 4.80
N ARG A 204 -0.21 -10.85 5.08
CA ARG A 204 -1.54 -10.45 4.63
C ARG A 204 -1.50 -9.48 3.46
N ILE A 205 -0.32 -9.23 2.89
CA ILE A 205 -0.15 -8.44 1.68
C ILE A 205 0.15 -9.33 0.49
N GLY A 206 -0.27 -8.87 -0.69
CA GLY A 206 0.00 -9.53 -1.96
C GLY A 206 -0.10 -8.52 -3.10
N GLY A 207 0.33 -8.91 -4.29
CA GLY A 207 0.28 -7.96 -5.39
C GLY A 207 0.69 -8.56 -6.72
N PHE A 208 0.79 -7.69 -7.71
CA PHE A 208 1.10 -8.03 -9.08
C PHE A 208 2.06 -7.03 -9.70
N VAL A 209 2.86 -7.52 -10.64
CA VAL A 209 3.60 -6.68 -11.60
C VAL A 209 2.76 -6.54 -12.85
N LYS A 210 2.58 -5.33 -13.36
CA LYS A 210 1.98 -5.06 -14.67
C LYS A 210 3.03 -5.23 -15.75
N MET A 211 3.01 -6.31 -16.48
CA MET A 211 4.05 -6.67 -17.46
C MET A 211 3.96 -5.87 -18.77
N ILE A 212 2.73 -5.57 -19.19
CA ILE A 212 2.40 -4.87 -20.43
C ILE A 212 1.18 -3.96 -20.21
N PRO A 213 0.90 -2.99 -21.08
CA PRO A 213 -0.34 -2.23 -21.03
C PRO A 213 -1.57 -3.14 -21.07
N ASP A 214 -2.63 -2.73 -20.37
CA ASP A 214 -3.92 -3.43 -20.39
C ASP A 214 -4.67 -3.07 -21.68
N ASN A 215 -4.65 -3.98 -22.65
CA ASN A 215 -5.26 -3.82 -23.97
C ASN A 215 -6.52 -4.71 -24.14
N ARG A 216 -7.22 -5.05 -23.05
CA ARG A 216 -8.45 -5.85 -23.11
C ARG A 216 -9.52 -5.12 -23.92
N ASN A 217 -10.23 -5.88 -24.78
CA ASN A 217 -11.37 -5.36 -25.51
C ASN A 217 -12.56 -5.07 -24.59
N TRP A 218 -13.51 -4.28 -25.06
CA TRP A 218 -14.71 -3.89 -24.32
C TRP A 218 -15.62 -5.09 -23.97
N ASP A 219 -15.56 -6.20 -24.71
CA ASP A 219 -16.33 -7.43 -24.54
C ASP A 219 -15.55 -8.55 -23.83
N TRP A 220 -14.37 -8.22 -23.28
CA TRP A 220 -13.56 -9.18 -22.55
C TRP A 220 -14.23 -9.56 -21.22
N TYR A 221 -14.32 -10.85 -20.95
CA TYR A 221 -14.72 -11.36 -19.64
C TYR A 221 -13.95 -12.63 -19.27
N ARG A 222 -13.89 -12.93 -17.97
CA ARG A 222 -13.37 -14.18 -17.39
C ARG A 222 -14.16 -14.52 -16.13
N GLU A 223 -14.34 -15.79 -15.87
CA GLU A 223 -14.83 -16.27 -14.58
C GLU A 223 -13.71 -16.15 -13.51
N PHE A 224 -14.10 -15.82 -12.26
CA PHE A 224 -13.17 -15.62 -11.15
C PHE A 224 -13.82 -15.89 -9.78
#